data_58ae27109f4914f21fe9725eb1fe0a70
#
_entry.id   58ae27109f4914f21fe9725eb1fe0a70
#
_cell.length_a   1.000
_cell.length_b   1.000
_cell.length_c   1.000
_cell.angle_alpha   90.00
_cell.angle_beta   90.00
_cell.angle_gamma   90.00
#
_symmetry.space_group_name_H-M   'P 1'
#
loop_
_entity.id
_entity.type
_entity.pdbx_description
1 polymer ?
#
loop_
_entity_poly.entity_id
_entity_poly.type
_entity_poly.pdbx_seq_one_letter_code
_entity_poly.pdbx_strand_id
1 'polypeptide(L)'
;MIRGRFFLWLLAGPLSVIAAMLAVAHPHLAITERSGSDVLVVEGWMKPPRIEQVVHLADSLRYQRIYTTGSVRPFAYYLRVGESLDVRFASASKGILRLKVSGNTGAGFRVVAGNDTLMERYVESVPANFVSEQKITTDRLFITSINSGHVDLSRDNIFIQFALLGEENIHFLQTSTWFVRMDGKMEPAWPTYAHKAAAHLVQFGMSKDRVVAVPSWGKPNSRSWANANYFALRAHEDHLTSFDVVTLGVHAHRSRELFSRACGIDMHVGVISLEDPECPSKGWWRKRSGWIQILKEIGGSSEPIAVDLTH
;
A
#
# COMPACT_ATOMS: atom_id res chain seq x y z
N MET A 1 -52.78 30.88 6.27
CA MET A 1 -51.97 30.42 5.10
C MET A 1 -50.50 30.82 5.11
N ILE A 2 -49.97 31.64 5.98
CA ILE A 2 -48.58 32.13 6.01
C ILE A 2 -47.60 31.09 6.66
N ARG A 3 -48.06 30.30 7.64
CA ARG A 3 -47.22 29.32 8.35
C ARG A 3 -46.68 28.15 7.47
N GLY A 4 -47.40 27.72 6.45
CA GLY A 4 -46.94 26.62 5.57
C GLY A 4 -45.82 27.01 4.60
N ARG A 5 -45.80 28.28 4.17
CA ARG A 5 -44.73 28.77 3.25
C ARG A 5 -43.38 28.93 3.97
N PHE A 6 -43.39 29.33 5.24
CA PHE A 6 -42.19 29.48 6.06
C PHE A 6 -41.50 28.13 6.34
N PHE A 7 -42.30 27.09 6.55
CA PHE A 7 -41.78 25.72 6.76
C PHE A 7 -41.16 25.13 5.49
N LEU A 8 -41.68 25.44 4.31
CA LEU A 8 -41.13 25.06 3.02
C LEU A 8 -39.74 25.68 2.77
N TRP A 9 -39.56 26.96 3.13
CA TRP A 9 -38.26 27.63 3.01
C TRP A 9 -37.22 27.10 3.99
N LEU A 10 -37.61 26.72 5.21
CA LEU A 10 -36.72 26.09 6.20
C LEU A 10 -36.17 24.71 5.75
N LEU A 11 -36.93 23.99 4.96
CA LEU A 11 -36.47 22.70 4.39
C LEU A 11 -35.77 22.86 3.04
N ALA A 12 -36.13 23.83 2.23
CA ALA A 12 -35.54 24.05 0.92
C ALA A 12 -34.07 24.50 1.00
N GLY A 13 -33.68 25.27 1.99
CA GLY A 13 -32.30 25.73 2.22
C GLY A 13 -31.33 24.56 2.47
N PRO A 14 -31.55 23.74 3.50
CA PRO A 14 -30.70 22.57 3.76
C PRO A 14 -30.64 21.55 2.61
N LEU A 15 -31.77 21.32 1.94
CA LEU A 15 -31.84 20.43 0.76
C LEU A 15 -31.02 20.96 -0.41
N SER A 16 -31.05 22.27 -0.65
CA SER A 16 -30.24 22.91 -1.70
C SER A 16 -28.75 22.80 -1.40
N VAL A 17 -28.34 22.96 -0.15
CA VAL A 17 -26.93 22.81 0.29
C VAL A 17 -26.49 21.38 0.11
N ILE A 18 -27.28 20.40 0.52
CA ILE A 18 -26.98 18.98 0.33
C ILE A 18 -26.86 18.66 -1.17
N ALA A 19 -27.79 19.11 -1.99
CA ALA A 19 -27.75 18.90 -3.42
C ALA A 19 -26.50 19.53 -4.07
N ALA A 20 -26.11 20.72 -3.66
CA ALA A 20 -24.88 21.37 -4.09
C ALA A 20 -23.63 20.59 -3.66
N MET A 21 -23.56 20.14 -2.40
CA MET A 21 -22.47 19.29 -1.93
C MET A 21 -22.36 17.97 -2.74
N LEU A 22 -23.49 17.32 -3.01
CA LEU A 22 -23.52 16.09 -3.81
C LEU A 22 -23.05 16.33 -5.26
N ALA A 23 -23.35 17.48 -5.83
CA ALA A 23 -22.95 17.82 -7.20
C ALA A 23 -21.46 18.20 -7.30
N VAL A 24 -20.89 18.87 -6.29
CA VAL A 24 -19.56 19.50 -6.36
C VAL A 24 -18.47 18.68 -5.69
N ALA A 25 -18.79 17.91 -4.63
CA ALA A 25 -17.76 17.26 -3.81
C ALA A 25 -16.89 16.28 -4.62
N HIS A 26 -17.50 15.38 -5.37
CA HIS A 26 -16.76 14.40 -6.15
C HIS A 26 -15.89 15.04 -7.26
N PRO A 27 -16.41 15.90 -8.15
CA PRO A 27 -15.60 16.58 -9.16
C PRO A 27 -14.48 17.44 -8.58
N HIS A 28 -14.69 18.07 -7.43
CA HIS A 28 -13.68 18.87 -6.75
C HIS A 28 -12.52 18.03 -6.22
N LEU A 29 -12.79 16.80 -5.75
CA LEU A 29 -11.79 15.92 -5.16
C LEU A 29 -11.15 14.98 -6.20
N ALA A 30 -11.91 14.49 -7.15
CA ALA A 30 -11.46 13.55 -8.20
C ALA A 30 -10.96 14.30 -9.45
N ILE A 31 -10.05 15.24 -9.25
CA ILE A 31 -9.49 16.07 -10.33
C ILE A 31 -8.54 15.29 -11.23
N THR A 32 -8.50 15.70 -12.50
CA THR A 32 -7.46 15.30 -13.46
C THR A 32 -6.91 16.56 -14.12
N GLU A 33 -5.68 16.90 -13.76
CA GLU A 33 -4.94 18.04 -14.30
C GLU A 33 -3.51 17.60 -14.55
N ARG A 34 -3.15 17.43 -15.83
CA ARG A 34 -1.81 16.96 -16.20
C ARG A 34 -0.80 18.10 -16.23
N SER A 35 0.42 17.79 -15.80
CA SER A 35 1.56 18.71 -15.91
C SER A 35 2.12 18.80 -17.33
N GLY A 36 1.81 17.84 -18.19
CA GLY A 36 2.44 17.69 -19.52
C GLY A 36 3.78 16.95 -19.49
N SER A 37 4.16 16.43 -18.33
CA SER A 37 5.38 15.63 -18.14
C SER A 37 5.31 14.28 -18.85
N ASP A 38 6.46 13.70 -19.14
CA ASP A 38 6.64 12.33 -19.57
C ASP A 38 6.95 11.37 -18.39
N VAL A 39 6.87 11.87 -17.15
CA VAL A 39 7.07 11.13 -15.90
C VAL A 39 5.73 10.89 -15.22
N LEU A 40 5.47 9.63 -14.86
CA LEU A 40 4.28 9.20 -14.12
C LEU A 40 4.66 8.62 -12.76
N VAL A 41 3.96 9.03 -11.72
CA VAL A 41 4.08 8.50 -10.35
C VAL A 41 2.82 7.71 -9.99
N VAL A 42 2.96 6.45 -9.64
CA VAL A 42 1.87 5.53 -9.35
C VAL A 42 1.78 5.28 -7.84
N GLU A 43 0.65 5.58 -7.23
CA GLU A 43 0.42 5.23 -5.84
C GLU A 43 0.21 3.71 -5.69
N GLY A 44 1.18 3.03 -5.09
CA GLY A 44 1.29 1.56 -5.08
C GLY A 44 0.25 0.81 -4.25
N TRP A 45 -0.58 1.50 -3.46
CA TRP A 45 -1.67 0.86 -2.70
C TRP A 45 -2.84 0.42 -3.59
N MET A 46 -2.87 0.83 -4.85
CA MET A 46 -3.92 0.45 -5.81
C MET A 46 -3.94 -1.07 -6.04
N LYS A 47 -5.15 -1.59 -6.26
CA LYS A 47 -5.38 -3.02 -6.55
C LYS A 47 -4.88 -3.38 -7.96
N PRO A 48 -4.45 -4.64 -8.20
CA PRO A 48 -3.89 -5.06 -9.50
C PRO A 48 -4.70 -4.64 -10.75
N PRO A 49 -6.05 -4.74 -10.79
CA PRO A 49 -6.80 -4.30 -11.99
C PRO A 49 -6.68 -2.79 -12.28
N ARG A 50 -6.34 -1.98 -11.27
CA ARG A 50 -6.09 -0.54 -11.45
C ARG A 50 -4.66 -0.28 -11.93
N ILE A 51 -3.70 -1.07 -11.46
CA ILE A 51 -2.33 -1.03 -11.97
C ILE A 51 -2.30 -1.42 -13.46
N GLU A 52 -3.10 -2.40 -13.88
CA GLU A 52 -3.25 -2.75 -15.30
C GLU A 52 -3.79 -1.56 -16.14
N GLN A 53 -4.79 -0.83 -15.62
CA GLN A 53 -5.28 0.39 -16.29
C GLN A 53 -4.20 1.47 -16.40
N VAL A 54 -3.29 1.56 -15.41
CA VAL A 54 -2.15 2.50 -15.47
C VAL A 54 -1.21 2.16 -16.63
N VAL A 55 -1.00 0.87 -16.94
CA VAL A 55 -0.16 0.48 -18.10
C VAL A 55 -0.74 1.05 -19.38
N HIS A 56 -2.03 0.84 -19.64
CA HIS A 56 -2.71 1.37 -20.83
C HIS A 56 -2.69 2.92 -20.86
N LEU A 57 -2.91 3.55 -19.71
CA LEU A 57 -2.83 5.00 -19.57
C LEU A 57 -1.44 5.52 -19.92
N ALA A 58 -0.40 4.91 -19.35
CA ALA A 58 0.98 5.32 -19.53
C ALA A 58 1.43 5.22 -21.00
N ASP A 59 1.02 4.17 -21.68
CA ASP A 59 1.35 4.00 -23.10
C ASP A 59 0.55 4.96 -23.99
N SER A 60 -0.75 5.16 -23.72
CA SER A 60 -1.59 6.10 -24.49
C SER A 60 -1.13 7.54 -24.37
N LEU A 61 -0.66 7.93 -23.20
CA LEU A 61 -0.15 9.27 -22.88
C LEU A 61 1.35 9.42 -23.07
N ARG A 62 2.05 8.35 -23.48
CA ARG A 62 3.48 8.31 -23.82
C ARG A 62 4.42 8.66 -22.65
N TYR A 63 4.07 8.26 -21.42
CA TYR A 63 5.00 8.41 -20.30
C TYR A 63 6.24 7.54 -20.52
N GLN A 64 7.42 8.14 -20.36
CA GLN A 64 8.70 7.46 -20.57
C GLN A 64 9.19 6.79 -19.30
N ARG A 65 8.98 7.42 -18.17
CA ARG A 65 9.46 6.94 -16.86
C ARG A 65 8.32 6.85 -15.86
N ILE A 66 8.28 5.75 -15.13
CA ILE A 66 7.20 5.45 -14.20
C ILE A 66 7.79 5.11 -12.84
N TYR A 67 7.42 5.90 -11.84
CA TYR A 67 7.77 5.65 -10.46
C TYR A 67 6.58 5.04 -9.74
N THR A 68 6.84 4.10 -8.83
CA THR A 68 5.81 3.59 -7.92
C THR A 68 6.16 3.97 -6.51
N THR A 69 5.19 4.52 -5.76
CA THR A 69 5.38 4.88 -4.36
C THR A 69 4.57 3.96 -3.45
N GLY A 70 5.03 3.76 -2.23
CA GLY A 70 4.27 2.96 -1.27
C GLY A 70 5.08 2.55 -0.06
N SER A 71 4.44 2.64 1.10
CA SER A 71 5.01 2.28 2.38
C SER A 71 5.08 0.77 2.59
N VAL A 72 5.75 0.38 3.67
CA VAL A 72 5.77 -0.99 4.18
C VAL A 72 4.34 -1.50 4.38
N ARG A 73 4.08 -2.72 3.97
CA ARG A 73 2.78 -3.36 4.15
C ARG A 73 2.55 -3.62 5.63
N PRO A 74 1.37 -3.25 6.18
CA PRO A 74 1.10 -3.35 7.62
C PRO A 74 1.10 -4.79 8.13
N PHE A 75 0.67 -5.75 7.30
CA PHE A 75 0.78 -7.19 7.52
C PHE A 75 1.61 -7.73 6.38
N ALA A 76 2.82 -8.18 6.70
CA ALA A 76 3.75 -8.53 5.67
C ALA A 76 3.29 -9.77 4.89
N TYR A 77 2.87 -10.82 5.61
CA TYR A 77 2.70 -12.14 5.00
C TYR A 77 1.48 -12.87 5.53
N TYR A 78 0.74 -13.47 4.60
CA TYR A 78 -0.43 -14.32 4.85
C TYR A 78 -0.17 -15.66 4.20
N LEU A 79 -0.26 -16.75 4.96
CA LEU A 79 -0.01 -18.10 4.47
C LEU A 79 -1.21 -19.00 4.76
N ARG A 80 -1.59 -19.80 3.77
CA ARG A 80 -2.48 -20.95 3.95
C ARG A 80 -1.66 -22.12 4.50
N VAL A 81 -2.35 -23.07 5.08
CA VAL A 81 -1.71 -24.31 5.52
C VAL A 81 -0.98 -24.97 4.34
N GLY A 82 0.27 -25.37 4.57
CA GLY A 82 1.14 -25.98 3.56
C GLY A 82 1.90 -24.97 2.68
N GLU A 83 1.55 -23.67 2.74
CA GLU A 83 2.34 -22.64 2.07
C GLU A 83 3.52 -22.21 2.95
N SER A 84 4.57 -21.71 2.30
CA SER A 84 5.78 -21.25 2.99
C SER A 84 6.20 -19.89 2.53
N LEU A 85 6.90 -19.19 3.41
CA LEU A 85 7.69 -18.00 3.09
C LEU A 85 9.16 -18.42 3.00
N ASP A 86 9.77 -18.28 1.83
CA ASP A 86 11.19 -18.51 1.57
C ASP A 86 11.93 -17.19 1.60
N VAL A 87 12.70 -16.94 2.66
CA VAL A 87 13.47 -15.71 2.85
C VAL A 87 14.95 -16.02 2.59
N ARG A 88 15.52 -15.38 1.57
CA ARG A 88 16.92 -15.53 1.18
C ARG A 88 17.67 -14.24 1.45
N PHE A 89 18.73 -14.31 2.22
CA PHE A 89 19.60 -13.19 2.54
C PHE A 89 20.69 -13.05 1.48
N ALA A 90 21.15 -11.83 1.20
CA ALA A 90 22.26 -11.60 0.28
C ALA A 90 23.60 -12.17 0.79
N SER A 91 23.73 -12.26 2.12
CA SER A 91 24.83 -12.95 2.84
C SER A 91 24.29 -13.55 4.12
N ALA A 92 25.01 -14.47 4.73
CA ALA A 92 24.58 -15.10 5.97
C ALA A 92 24.35 -14.02 7.06
N SER A 93 23.15 -13.97 7.57
CA SER A 93 22.73 -13.07 8.67
C SER A 93 22.75 -13.84 10.00
N LYS A 94 23.04 -13.11 11.10
CA LYS A 94 23.23 -13.71 12.43
C LYS A 94 22.40 -12.99 13.48
N GLY A 95 21.71 -13.76 14.31
CA GLY A 95 20.97 -13.20 15.45
C GLY A 95 19.95 -14.14 16.07
N ILE A 96 19.21 -13.61 17.02
CA ILE A 96 18.01 -14.25 17.54
C ILE A 96 16.86 -13.94 16.58
N LEU A 97 16.15 -14.97 16.16
CA LEU A 97 14.93 -14.79 15.33
C LEU A 97 13.75 -14.45 16.25
N ARG A 98 13.06 -13.35 15.92
CA ARG A 98 11.84 -12.92 16.60
C ARG A 98 10.72 -12.76 15.57
N LEU A 99 9.59 -13.41 15.83
CA LEU A 99 8.42 -13.35 14.99
C LEU A 99 7.23 -12.82 15.79
N LYS A 100 6.37 -12.02 15.16
CA LYS A 100 5.04 -11.72 15.68
C LYS A 100 4.02 -12.32 14.74
N VAL A 101 3.29 -13.32 15.23
CA VAL A 101 2.38 -14.12 14.42
C VAL A 101 1.03 -14.24 15.13
N SER A 102 -0.04 -14.21 14.35
CA SER A 102 -1.38 -14.62 14.75
C SER A 102 -1.95 -15.57 13.72
N GLY A 103 -3.08 -16.19 14.03
CA GLY A 103 -3.72 -17.07 13.06
C GLY A 103 -5.06 -17.59 13.55
N ASN A 104 -5.66 -18.45 12.74
CA ASN A 104 -6.89 -19.14 13.09
C ASN A 104 -6.60 -20.23 14.14
N THR A 105 -7.58 -20.54 14.97
CA THR A 105 -7.47 -21.63 15.96
C THR A 105 -7.06 -22.93 15.28
N GLY A 106 -6.01 -23.59 15.81
CA GLY A 106 -5.44 -24.81 15.24
C GLY A 106 -4.40 -24.59 14.14
N ALA A 107 -4.20 -23.36 13.67
CA ALA A 107 -3.10 -23.05 12.78
C ALA A 107 -1.79 -22.92 13.56
N GLY A 108 -0.68 -23.13 12.86
CA GLY A 108 0.66 -23.00 13.41
C GLY A 108 1.68 -22.67 12.33
N PHE A 109 2.91 -22.53 12.77
CA PHE A 109 4.02 -22.33 11.86
C PHE A 109 5.27 -23.12 12.30
N ARG A 110 6.06 -23.50 11.32
CA ARG A 110 7.39 -24.09 11.50
C ARG A 110 8.41 -23.20 10.83
N VAL A 111 9.53 -22.95 11.51
CA VAL A 111 10.67 -22.21 10.97
C VAL A 111 11.86 -23.14 10.83
N VAL A 112 12.45 -23.14 9.63
CA VAL A 112 13.64 -23.97 9.30
C VAL A 112 14.73 -23.05 8.78
N ALA A 113 15.98 -23.29 9.23
CA ALA A 113 17.19 -22.66 8.72
C ALA A 113 18.17 -23.75 8.31
N GLY A 114 18.53 -23.83 7.01
CA GLY A 114 19.27 -24.97 6.50
C GLY A 114 18.48 -26.28 6.70
N ASN A 115 19.03 -27.21 7.48
CA ASN A 115 18.37 -28.47 7.83
C ASN A 115 17.76 -28.48 9.24
N ASP A 116 17.91 -27.38 10.00
CA ASP A 116 17.52 -27.33 11.40
C ASP A 116 16.14 -26.68 11.56
N THR A 117 15.24 -27.36 12.28
CA THR A 117 13.98 -26.77 12.73
C THR A 117 14.26 -25.89 13.95
N LEU A 118 14.13 -24.58 13.77
CA LEU A 118 14.38 -23.59 14.84
C LEU A 118 13.22 -23.50 15.82
N MET A 119 12.00 -23.59 15.32
CA MET A 119 10.78 -23.58 16.13
C MET A 119 9.59 -24.14 15.37
N GLU A 120 8.67 -24.70 16.14
CA GLU A 120 7.33 -25.07 15.70
C GLU A 120 6.35 -24.61 16.79
N ARG A 121 5.35 -23.80 16.41
CA ARG A 121 4.41 -23.21 17.36
C ARG A 121 3.02 -23.16 16.74
N TYR A 122 2.00 -23.36 17.57
CA TYR A 122 0.61 -23.09 17.23
C TYR A 122 0.25 -21.67 17.66
N VAL A 123 -0.69 -21.06 16.96
CA VAL A 123 -1.05 -19.66 17.12
C VAL A 123 -2.53 -19.50 17.43
N GLU A 124 -2.86 -18.36 17.99
CA GLU A 124 -4.23 -17.92 18.24
C GLU A 124 -4.56 -16.67 17.42
N SER A 125 -5.81 -16.20 17.48
CA SER A 125 -6.26 -15.00 16.79
C SER A 125 -5.58 -13.72 17.30
N VAL A 126 -5.11 -13.74 18.55
CA VAL A 126 -4.35 -12.62 19.14
C VAL A 126 -2.88 -12.74 18.76
N PRO A 127 -2.26 -11.66 18.22
CA PRO A 127 -0.87 -11.69 17.85
C PRO A 127 0.08 -11.92 19.04
N ALA A 128 0.91 -12.97 18.95
CA ALA A 128 1.90 -13.32 19.97
C ALA A 128 3.33 -13.18 19.42
N ASN A 129 4.28 -12.91 20.33
CA ASN A 129 5.70 -12.89 20.01
C ASN A 129 6.34 -14.26 20.25
N PHE A 130 7.10 -14.72 19.26
CA PHE A 130 7.86 -15.97 19.30
C PHE A 130 9.34 -15.65 19.09
N VAL A 131 10.20 -16.30 19.87
CA VAL A 131 11.65 -16.04 19.89
C VAL A 131 12.39 -17.37 19.77
N SER A 132 13.41 -17.43 18.91
CA SER A 132 14.27 -18.62 18.85
C SER A 132 15.10 -18.76 20.14
N GLU A 133 15.32 -20.00 20.57
CA GLU A 133 16.08 -20.30 21.81
C GLU A 133 17.55 -19.92 21.66
N GLN A 134 18.07 -19.99 20.44
CA GLN A 134 19.49 -19.77 20.17
C GLN A 134 19.69 -18.72 19.05
N LYS A 135 20.87 -18.10 19.07
CA LYS A 135 21.34 -17.30 17.93
C LYS A 135 21.58 -18.24 16.74
N ILE A 136 21.06 -17.86 15.60
CA ILE A 136 21.25 -18.57 14.34
C ILE A 136 22.18 -17.80 13.42
N THR A 137 22.83 -18.50 12.52
CA THR A 137 23.53 -17.90 11.38
C THR A 137 23.01 -18.62 10.13
N THR A 138 22.38 -17.88 9.25
CA THR A 138 21.75 -18.47 8.05
C THR A 138 21.70 -17.49 6.90
N ASP A 139 21.77 -17.99 5.69
CA ASP A 139 21.50 -17.27 4.45
C ASP A 139 20.07 -17.51 3.93
N ARG A 140 19.32 -18.42 4.60
CA ARG A 140 17.96 -18.74 4.19
C ARG A 140 17.09 -19.21 5.35
N LEU A 141 15.84 -18.70 5.37
CA LEU A 141 14.80 -19.14 6.31
C LEU A 141 13.57 -19.59 5.55
N PHE A 142 12.98 -20.70 5.98
CA PHE A 142 11.65 -21.13 5.59
C PHE A 142 10.69 -20.98 6.77
N ILE A 143 9.56 -20.29 6.54
CA ILE A 143 8.47 -20.20 7.52
C ILE A 143 7.25 -20.85 6.87
N THR A 144 6.92 -22.07 7.30
CA THR A 144 5.83 -22.87 6.74
C THR A 144 4.62 -22.82 7.63
N SER A 145 3.44 -22.57 7.05
CA SER A 145 2.17 -22.69 7.77
C SER A 145 1.80 -24.16 7.93
N ILE A 146 1.53 -24.56 9.17
CA ILE A 146 1.12 -25.92 9.58
C ILE A 146 -0.23 -25.90 10.28
N ASN A 147 -0.83 -27.08 10.49
CA ASN A 147 -2.06 -27.20 11.24
C ASN A 147 -2.03 -28.36 12.25
N SER A 148 -2.95 -28.33 13.20
CA SER A 148 -3.24 -29.40 14.15
C SER A 148 -4.42 -30.29 13.75
N GLY A 149 -4.91 -30.17 12.51
CA GLY A 149 -5.97 -31.04 11.94
C GLY A 149 -7.38 -30.43 11.82
N HIS A 150 -7.62 -29.19 12.30
CA HIS A 150 -8.97 -28.59 12.31
C HIS A 150 -9.03 -27.18 11.75
N VAL A 151 -8.38 -26.92 10.62
CA VAL A 151 -8.29 -25.58 10.02
C VAL A 151 -8.98 -25.56 8.65
N ASP A 152 -9.67 -24.48 8.34
CA ASP A 152 -10.21 -24.24 7.00
C ASP A 152 -9.06 -23.99 6.01
N LEU A 153 -8.76 -24.99 5.18
CA LEU A 153 -7.66 -24.97 4.22
C LEU A 153 -7.89 -23.99 3.05
N SER A 154 -9.12 -23.47 2.89
CA SER A 154 -9.46 -22.53 1.82
C SER A 154 -9.04 -21.09 2.11
N ARG A 155 -8.62 -20.78 3.34
CA ARG A 155 -8.31 -19.43 3.82
C ARG A 155 -6.85 -19.28 4.23
N ASP A 156 -6.42 -18.03 4.32
CA ASP A 156 -5.18 -17.69 5.02
C ASP A 156 -5.32 -18.07 6.50
N ASN A 157 -4.35 -18.78 7.02
CA ASN A 157 -4.42 -19.39 8.35
C ASN A 157 -3.43 -18.78 9.34
N ILE A 158 -2.29 -18.30 8.88
CA ILE A 158 -1.33 -17.55 9.70
C ILE A 158 -1.05 -16.17 9.10
N PHE A 159 -0.79 -15.21 9.99
CA PHE A 159 -0.53 -13.81 9.68
C PHE A 159 0.76 -13.39 10.36
N ILE A 160 1.85 -13.33 9.58
CA ILE A 160 3.18 -12.90 10.07
C ILE A 160 3.22 -11.38 10.01
N GLN A 161 3.16 -10.72 11.17
CA GLN A 161 3.10 -9.26 11.28
C GLN A 161 4.47 -8.62 11.18
N PHE A 162 5.49 -9.24 11.78
CA PHE A 162 6.89 -8.93 11.54
C PHE A 162 7.78 -10.15 11.78
N ALA A 163 8.98 -10.07 11.24
CA ALA A 163 10.06 -11.01 11.51
C ALA A 163 11.37 -10.21 11.64
N LEU A 164 12.10 -10.43 12.74
CA LEU A 164 13.39 -9.82 13.03
C LEU A 164 14.45 -10.91 13.13
N LEU A 165 15.59 -10.67 12.52
CA LEU A 165 16.80 -11.48 12.77
C LEU A 165 17.86 -10.57 13.42
N GLY A 166 18.17 -10.83 14.68
CA GLY A 166 18.91 -9.89 15.52
C GLY A 166 18.06 -8.66 15.81
N GLU A 167 18.54 -7.49 15.46
CA GLU A 167 17.85 -6.21 15.60
C GLU A 167 17.17 -5.75 14.30
N GLU A 168 17.45 -6.43 13.19
CA GLU A 168 17.00 -6.02 11.86
C GLU A 168 15.69 -6.69 11.46
N ASN A 169 14.76 -5.89 10.95
CA ASN A 169 13.54 -6.41 10.36
C ASN A 169 13.86 -7.00 8.99
N ILE A 170 13.47 -8.26 8.77
CA ILE A 170 13.73 -8.96 7.50
C ILE A 170 13.08 -8.29 6.28
N HIS A 171 12.09 -7.41 6.47
CA HIS A 171 11.56 -6.58 5.38
C HIS A 171 12.54 -5.52 4.89
N PHE A 172 13.44 -5.06 5.76
CA PHE A 172 14.39 -3.99 5.45
C PHE A 172 15.77 -4.52 5.10
N LEU A 173 16.01 -5.80 5.38
CA LEU A 173 17.23 -6.47 4.92
C LEU A 173 17.19 -6.58 3.39
N GLN A 174 18.35 -6.55 2.77
CA GLN A 174 18.48 -6.91 1.35
C GLN A 174 18.20 -8.40 1.19
N THR A 175 16.93 -8.75 1.26
CA THR A 175 16.44 -10.10 1.14
C THR A 175 15.62 -10.26 -0.12
N SER A 176 15.65 -11.45 -0.67
CA SER A 176 14.71 -11.93 -1.65
C SER A 176 13.72 -12.84 -0.94
N THR A 177 12.45 -12.41 -0.85
CA THR A 177 11.40 -13.15 -0.15
C THR A 177 10.36 -13.65 -1.12
N TRP A 178 10.00 -14.93 -1.01
CA TRP A 178 9.09 -15.61 -1.92
C TRP A 178 8.00 -16.35 -1.15
N PHE A 179 6.77 -16.29 -1.64
CA PHE A 179 5.75 -17.26 -1.27
C PHE A 179 5.97 -18.56 -2.05
N VAL A 180 5.98 -19.67 -1.35
CA VAL A 180 5.93 -21.01 -1.96
C VAL A 180 4.52 -21.55 -1.73
N ARG A 181 3.75 -21.64 -2.79
CA ARG A 181 2.35 -22.09 -2.77
C ARG A 181 2.27 -23.60 -2.62
N MET A 182 1.10 -24.13 -2.25
CA MET A 182 0.87 -25.58 -2.08
C MET A 182 1.17 -26.39 -3.34
N ASP A 183 0.99 -25.80 -4.52
CA ASP A 183 1.32 -26.41 -5.83
C ASP A 183 2.82 -26.29 -6.20
N GLY A 184 3.63 -25.73 -5.29
CA GLY A 184 5.07 -25.49 -5.52
C GLY A 184 5.39 -24.22 -6.32
N LYS A 185 4.38 -23.48 -6.76
CA LYS A 185 4.59 -22.21 -7.45
C LYS A 185 5.21 -21.18 -6.52
N MET A 186 6.23 -20.49 -7.01
CA MET A 186 6.89 -19.41 -6.28
C MET A 186 6.39 -18.05 -6.76
N GLU A 187 5.98 -17.22 -5.80
CA GLU A 187 5.53 -15.85 -6.06
C GLU A 187 6.34 -14.87 -5.19
N PRO A 188 6.85 -13.77 -5.75
CA PRO A 188 7.58 -12.79 -4.95
C PRO A 188 6.72 -12.19 -3.84
N ALA A 189 7.29 -12.06 -2.66
CA ALA A 189 6.66 -11.40 -1.51
C ALA A 189 7.29 -10.02 -1.29
N TRP A 190 6.69 -9.00 -1.85
CA TRP A 190 7.24 -7.65 -1.79
C TRP A 190 7.02 -6.99 -0.41
N PRO A 191 8.06 -6.37 0.17
CA PRO A 191 7.97 -5.76 1.49
C PRO A 191 7.15 -4.47 1.49
N THR A 192 7.08 -3.74 0.37
CA THR A 192 6.35 -2.48 0.26
C THR A 192 5.34 -2.48 -0.88
N TYR A 193 4.38 -1.58 -0.78
CA TYR A 193 3.43 -1.37 -1.87
C TYR A 193 4.10 -0.83 -3.14
N ALA A 194 5.19 -0.05 -3.02
CA ALA A 194 5.96 0.41 -4.17
C ALA A 194 6.52 -0.75 -4.98
N HIS A 195 7.24 -1.69 -4.34
CA HIS A 195 7.78 -2.87 -5.03
C HIS A 195 6.68 -3.74 -5.64
N LYS A 196 5.56 -3.92 -4.91
CA LYS A 196 4.42 -4.67 -5.42
C LYS A 196 3.84 -4.05 -6.68
N ALA A 197 3.61 -2.73 -6.68
CA ALA A 197 3.07 -2.03 -7.84
C ALA A 197 4.03 -2.06 -9.02
N ALA A 198 5.34 -1.85 -8.80
CA ALA A 198 6.36 -1.97 -9.84
C ALA A 198 6.34 -3.34 -10.52
N ALA A 199 6.28 -4.41 -9.71
CA ALA A 199 6.21 -5.75 -10.24
C ALA A 199 4.92 -6.02 -11.04
N HIS A 200 3.77 -5.52 -10.58
CA HIS A 200 2.53 -5.63 -11.35
C HIS A 200 2.56 -4.83 -12.66
N LEU A 201 3.14 -3.63 -12.70
CA LEU A 201 3.33 -2.88 -13.94
C LEU A 201 4.12 -3.72 -14.96
N VAL A 202 5.23 -4.32 -14.53
CA VAL A 202 6.04 -5.19 -15.41
C VAL A 202 5.27 -6.45 -15.80
N GLN A 203 4.54 -7.07 -14.89
CA GLN A 203 3.71 -8.25 -15.16
C GLN A 203 2.63 -7.96 -16.21
N PHE A 204 2.06 -6.75 -16.22
CA PHE A 204 1.04 -6.31 -17.19
C PHE A 204 1.64 -5.73 -18.49
N GLY A 205 2.94 -5.90 -18.73
CA GLY A 205 3.58 -5.61 -20.02
C GLY A 205 4.43 -4.34 -20.05
N MET A 206 4.55 -3.58 -18.94
CA MET A 206 5.45 -2.43 -18.89
C MET A 206 6.91 -2.88 -18.95
N SER A 207 7.74 -2.21 -19.76
CA SER A 207 9.18 -2.49 -19.76
C SER A 207 9.80 -2.20 -18.40
N LYS A 208 10.61 -3.13 -17.89
CA LYS A 208 11.27 -3.01 -16.57
C LYS A 208 12.14 -1.75 -16.47
N ASP A 209 12.77 -1.36 -17.57
CA ASP A 209 13.67 -0.19 -17.61
C ASP A 209 12.94 1.13 -17.41
N ARG A 210 11.64 1.17 -17.66
CA ARG A 210 10.78 2.34 -17.43
C ARG A 210 10.29 2.46 -15.99
N VAL A 211 10.39 1.40 -15.18
CA VAL A 211 9.74 1.30 -13.86
C VAL A 211 10.75 1.38 -12.73
N VAL A 212 10.56 2.33 -11.84
CA VAL A 212 11.39 2.56 -10.65
C VAL A 212 10.53 2.49 -9.39
N ALA A 213 10.83 1.57 -8.48
CA ALA A 213 10.18 1.52 -7.18
C ALA A 213 10.83 2.53 -6.22
N VAL A 214 10.01 3.37 -5.59
CA VAL A 214 10.42 4.34 -4.57
C VAL A 214 9.67 4.02 -3.28
N PRO A 215 10.17 3.08 -2.47
CA PRO A 215 9.55 2.69 -1.23
C PRO A 215 9.72 3.76 -0.15
N SER A 216 8.69 3.99 0.66
CA SER A 216 8.80 4.75 1.89
C SER A 216 8.97 3.81 3.08
N TRP A 217 10.10 3.93 3.77
CA TRP A 217 10.47 3.15 4.93
C TRP A 217 10.11 3.89 6.23
N GLY A 218 9.89 3.15 7.30
CA GLY A 218 9.58 3.71 8.60
C GLY A 218 8.10 3.60 9.01
N LYS A 219 7.74 4.26 10.12
CA LYS A 219 6.39 4.33 10.68
C LYS A 219 5.86 5.77 10.58
N PRO A 220 5.41 6.22 9.41
CA PRO A 220 4.93 7.58 9.26
C PRO A 220 3.59 7.76 9.96
N ASN A 221 3.36 8.94 10.54
CA ASN A 221 2.06 9.36 11.04
C ASN A 221 1.02 9.39 9.90
N SER A 222 1.47 9.77 8.69
CA SER A 222 0.70 9.70 7.46
C SER A 222 1.47 8.97 6.37
N ARG A 223 0.92 7.83 5.88
CA ARG A 223 1.54 7.04 4.80
C ARG A 223 1.62 7.81 3.49
N SER A 224 0.59 8.57 3.16
CA SER A 224 0.56 9.36 1.92
C SER A 224 1.62 10.46 1.94
N TRP A 225 1.82 11.13 3.09
CA TRP A 225 2.87 12.12 3.26
C TRP A 225 4.28 11.50 3.15
N ALA A 226 4.51 10.36 3.78
CA ALA A 226 5.79 9.65 3.65
C ALA A 226 6.08 9.26 2.20
N ASN A 227 5.09 8.73 1.47
CA ASN A 227 5.24 8.40 0.06
C ASN A 227 5.65 9.62 -0.77
N ALA A 228 5.02 10.77 -0.53
CA ALA A 228 5.34 12.01 -1.22
C ALA A 228 6.76 12.50 -0.90
N ASN A 229 7.18 12.47 0.38
CA ASN A 229 8.52 12.87 0.80
C ASN A 229 9.62 11.98 0.21
N TYR A 230 9.49 10.66 0.30
CA TYR A 230 10.49 9.75 -0.27
C TYR A 230 10.57 9.89 -1.79
N PHE A 231 9.43 10.15 -2.44
CA PHE A 231 9.43 10.45 -3.86
C PHE A 231 10.11 11.80 -4.16
N ALA A 232 9.86 12.84 -3.36
CA ALA A 232 10.48 14.15 -3.54
C ALA A 232 12.02 14.05 -3.49
N LEU A 233 12.58 13.31 -2.54
CA LEU A 233 14.03 13.05 -2.49
C LEU A 233 14.50 12.41 -3.80
N ARG A 234 13.82 11.39 -4.27
CA ARG A 234 14.15 10.71 -5.51
C ARG A 234 14.00 11.61 -6.74
N ALA A 235 12.97 12.44 -6.78
CA ALA A 235 12.72 13.38 -7.86
C ALA A 235 13.83 14.43 -7.98
N HIS A 236 14.34 14.91 -6.84
CA HIS A 236 15.49 15.83 -6.80
C HIS A 236 16.79 15.13 -7.26
N GLU A 237 17.06 13.90 -6.83
CA GLU A 237 18.19 13.09 -7.30
C GLU A 237 18.16 12.88 -8.82
N ASP A 238 16.98 12.62 -9.37
CA ASP A 238 16.78 12.39 -10.80
C ASP A 238 16.59 13.70 -11.59
N HIS A 239 16.72 14.88 -10.95
CA HIS A 239 16.59 16.23 -11.55
C HIS A 239 15.25 16.43 -12.28
N LEU A 240 14.16 15.89 -11.74
CA LEU A 240 12.83 16.09 -12.32
C LEU A 240 12.36 17.53 -12.10
N THR A 241 11.68 18.09 -13.09
CA THR A 241 11.04 19.41 -13.02
C THR A 241 9.52 19.32 -13.04
N SER A 242 8.98 18.18 -13.48
CA SER A 242 7.55 17.93 -13.56
C SER A 242 7.23 16.44 -13.54
N PHE A 243 6.04 16.09 -13.07
CA PHE A 243 5.49 14.73 -13.12
C PHE A 243 3.98 14.74 -12.92
N ASP A 244 3.31 13.66 -13.30
CA ASP A 244 1.91 13.43 -13.02
C ASP A 244 1.75 12.29 -11.99
N VAL A 245 0.92 12.48 -10.96
CA VAL A 245 0.55 11.43 -10.00
C VAL A 245 -0.72 10.75 -10.45
N VAL A 246 -0.72 9.42 -10.57
CA VAL A 246 -1.94 8.65 -10.81
C VAL A 246 -2.42 7.98 -9.53
N THR A 247 -3.70 8.18 -9.23
CA THR A 247 -4.38 7.68 -8.04
C THR A 247 -5.85 7.34 -8.31
N LEU A 248 -6.64 7.02 -7.28
CA LEU A 248 -8.04 6.64 -7.43
C LEU A 248 -9.00 7.73 -6.95
N GLY A 249 -9.97 8.05 -7.81
CA GLY A 249 -11.17 8.83 -7.48
C GLY A 249 -10.87 10.10 -6.68
N VAL A 250 -11.61 10.25 -5.60
CA VAL A 250 -11.58 11.45 -4.74
C VAL A 250 -10.28 11.68 -3.98
N HIS A 251 -9.35 10.71 -4.01
CA HIS A 251 -8.02 10.88 -3.40
C HIS A 251 -7.09 11.80 -4.21
N ALA A 252 -7.46 12.13 -5.46
CA ALA A 252 -6.59 12.84 -6.40
C ALA A 252 -6.20 14.25 -5.93
N HIS A 253 -7.15 15.03 -5.41
CA HIS A 253 -6.86 16.37 -4.91
C HIS A 253 -5.82 16.34 -3.78
N ARG A 254 -6.01 15.45 -2.80
CA ARG A 254 -5.08 15.29 -1.68
C ARG A 254 -3.71 14.77 -2.12
N SER A 255 -3.65 13.80 -3.03
CA SER A 255 -2.38 13.31 -3.55
C SER A 255 -1.60 14.43 -4.22
N ARG A 256 -2.24 15.22 -5.11
CA ARG A 256 -1.60 16.38 -5.74
C ARG A 256 -1.04 17.34 -4.72
N GLU A 257 -1.84 17.71 -3.70
CA GLU A 257 -1.44 18.65 -2.65
C GLU A 257 -0.22 18.14 -1.87
N LEU A 258 -0.23 16.86 -1.45
CA LEU A 258 0.87 16.26 -0.69
C LEU A 258 2.17 16.20 -1.52
N PHE A 259 2.09 15.77 -2.77
CA PHE A 259 3.26 15.72 -3.63
C PHE A 259 3.79 17.12 -3.97
N SER A 260 2.91 18.09 -4.25
CA SER A 260 3.32 19.48 -4.48
C SER A 260 4.02 20.09 -3.26
N ARG A 261 3.51 19.84 -2.06
CA ARG A 261 4.14 20.32 -0.82
C ARG A 261 5.50 19.65 -0.56
N ALA A 262 5.60 18.33 -0.81
CA ALA A 262 6.84 17.59 -0.59
C ALA A 262 7.94 17.99 -1.56
N CYS A 263 7.60 18.24 -2.83
CA CYS A 263 8.55 18.56 -3.88
C CYS A 263 8.91 20.05 -3.95
N GLY A 264 8.12 20.93 -3.33
CA GLY A 264 8.36 22.39 -3.36
C GLY A 264 7.84 23.09 -4.61
N ILE A 265 8.04 24.39 -4.68
CA ILE A 265 7.47 25.28 -5.71
C ILE A 265 8.12 25.14 -7.09
N ASP A 266 9.33 24.61 -7.15
CA ASP A 266 10.09 24.49 -8.40
C ASP A 266 9.68 23.29 -9.24
N MET A 267 8.79 22.44 -8.71
CA MET A 267 8.35 21.20 -9.37
C MET A 267 6.88 21.27 -9.75
N HIS A 268 6.58 21.10 -11.03
CA HIS A 268 5.20 21.12 -11.53
C HIS A 268 4.55 19.75 -11.38
N VAL A 269 3.55 19.65 -10.49
CA VAL A 269 2.86 18.41 -10.15
C VAL A 269 1.47 18.38 -10.76
N GLY A 270 1.26 17.46 -11.69
CA GLY A 270 -0.06 17.10 -12.19
C GLY A 270 -0.67 15.91 -11.44
N VAL A 271 -1.93 15.62 -11.70
CA VAL A 271 -2.63 14.47 -11.15
C VAL A 271 -3.60 13.86 -12.15
N ILE A 272 -3.74 12.55 -12.12
CA ILE A 272 -4.71 11.78 -12.89
C ILE A 272 -5.54 10.92 -11.94
N SER A 273 -6.84 11.18 -11.91
CA SER A 273 -7.80 10.39 -11.15
C SER A 273 -8.34 9.24 -12.01
N LEU A 274 -8.04 8.00 -11.64
CA LEU A 274 -8.73 6.84 -12.21
C LEU A 274 -10.07 6.63 -11.50
N GLU A 275 -11.05 6.07 -12.22
CA GLU A 275 -12.37 5.78 -11.65
C GLU A 275 -12.26 4.80 -10.48
N ASP A 276 -12.87 5.13 -9.35
CA ASP A 276 -12.93 4.27 -8.17
C ASP A 276 -14.30 3.58 -8.08
N PRO A 277 -14.38 2.24 -8.15
CA PRO A 277 -15.65 1.52 -8.03
C PRO A 277 -16.33 1.68 -6.67
N GLU A 278 -15.56 2.01 -5.62
CA GLU A 278 -16.08 2.20 -4.27
C GLU A 278 -16.65 3.61 -4.07
N CYS A 279 -16.17 4.58 -4.86
CA CYS A 279 -16.66 5.96 -4.89
C CYS A 279 -16.79 6.44 -6.36
N PRO A 280 -17.73 5.86 -7.14
CA PRO A 280 -17.85 6.18 -8.56
C PRO A 280 -18.27 7.63 -8.78
N SER A 281 -17.85 8.22 -9.91
CA SER A 281 -18.20 9.60 -10.29
C SER A 281 -19.70 9.85 -10.30
N LYS A 282 -20.48 8.84 -10.72
CA LYS A 282 -21.94 8.88 -10.71
C LYS A 282 -22.51 8.01 -9.60
N GLY A 283 -23.30 8.62 -8.71
CA GLY A 283 -24.03 7.88 -7.68
C GLY A 283 -23.21 7.45 -6.48
N TRP A 284 -22.05 8.07 -6.21
CA TRP A 284 -21.23 7.81 -5.03
C TRP A 284 -22.03 7.95 -3.72
N TRP A 285 -23.00 8.88 -3.68
CA TRP A 285 -23.89 9.11 -2.52
C TRP A 285 -24.85 7.96 -2.22
N ARG A 286 -25.02 7.01 -3.15
CA ARG A 286 -25.83 5.79 -2.97
C ARG A 286 -25.03 4.68 -2.28
N LYS A 287 -23.71 4.84 -2.14
CA LYS A 287 -22.82 3.86 -1.51
C LYS A 287 -22.29 4.40 -0.18
N ARG A 288 -22.34 3.57 0.86
CA ARG A 288 -21.73 3.89 2.15
C ARG A 288 -20.22 4.17 2.00
N SER A 289 -19.53 3.39 1.18
CA SER A 289 -18.10 3.57 0.89
C SER A 289 -17.80 4.94 0.28
N GLY A 290 -18.66 5.43 -0.64
CA GLY A 290 -18.51 6.74 -1.25
C GLY A 290 -18.57 7.88 -0.22
N TRP A 291 -19.53 7.85 0.71
CA TRP A 291 -19.60 8.83 1.80
C TRP A 291 -18.37 8.79 2.69
N ILE A 292 -17.93 7.58 3.09
CA ILE A 292 -16.74 7.42 3.94
C ILE A 292 -15.50 8.01 3.25
N GLN A 293 -15.33 7.78 1.95
CA GLN A 293 -14.19 8.31 1.21
C GLN A 293 -14.24 9.84 1.09
N ILE A 294 -15.38 10.41 0.68
CA ILE A 294 -15.54 11.87 0.57
C ILE A 294 -15.27 12.54 1.90
N LEU A 295 -15.89 12.07 2.99
CA LEU A 295 -15.68 12.66 4.32
C LEU A 295 -14.25 12.54 4.81
N LYS A 296 -13.60 11.43 4.51
CA LYS A 296 -12.19 11.21 4.84
C LYS A 296 -11.26 12.18 4.09
N GLU A 297 -11.50 12.41 2.81
CA GLU A 297 -10.67 13.34 2.03
C GLU A 297 -10.88 14.79 2.44
N ILE A 298 -12.13 15.20 2.74
CA ILE A 298 -12.41 16.53 3.28
C ILE A 298 -11.77 16.72 4.67
N GLY A 299 -11.87 15.71 5.56
CA GLY A 299 -11.30 15.75 6.91
C GLY A 299 -9.76 15.63 6.93
N GLY A 300 -9.20 14.80 6.06
CA GLY A 300 -7.76 14.55 6.01
C GLY A 300 -6.93 15.69 5.40
N SER A 301 -7.56 16.58 4.64
CA SER A 301 -6.92 17.81 4.12
C SER A 301 -6.54 18.82 5.21
N SER A 302 -7.09 18.67 6.42
CA SER A 302 -6.89 19.58 7.57
C SER A 302 -5.90 19.09 8.62
N GLU A 303 -5.31 17.88 8.47
CA GLU A 303 -4.32 17.40 9.43
C GLU A 303 -3.01 18.22 9.34
N PRO A 304 -2.56 18.83 10.45
CA PRO A 304 -1.26 19.50 10.49
C PRO A 304 -0.16 18.44 10.29
N ILE A 305 0.63 18.62 9.25
CA ILE A 305 1.79 17.76 8.98
C ILE A 305 2.89 18.22 9.93
N ALA A 306 3.05 17.54 11.07
CA ALA A 306 4.21 17.69 11.91
C ALA A 306 5.43 17.17 11.15
N VAL A 307 6.28 18.09 10.73
CA VAL A 307 7.57 17.78 10.09
C VAL A 307 8.55 17.43 11.21
N ASP A 308 8.71 16.14 11.47
CA ASP A 308 9.83 15.65 12.26
C ASP A 308 10.99 15.39 11.28
N LEU A 309 11.89 16.37 11.17
CA LEU A 309 13.08 16.34 10.30
C LEU A 309 14.31 15.76 11.05
N THR A 310 14.12 15.03 12.14
CA THR A 310 15.25 14.41 12.84
C THR A 310 15.47 12.98 12.36
N HIS A 311 16.32 12.83 11.35
CA HIS A 311 17.22 11.69 11.12
C HIS A 311 18.40 12.11 10.27
#